data_7c570acc8682e8204b685709c6214904
#
_entry.id   7c570acc8682e8204b685709c6214904
#
_cell.length_a   1.000
_cell.length_b   1.000
_cell.length_c   1.000
_cell.angle_alpha   90.00
_cell.angle_beta   90.00
_cell.angle_gamma   90.00
#
_symmetry.space_group_name_H-M   'P 1'
#
loop_
_entity.id
_entity.type
_entity.pdbx_description
1 polymer ?
#
loop_
_entity_poly.entity_id
_entity_poly.type
_entity_poly.pdbx_seq_one_letter_code
_entity_poly.pdbx_strand_id
1 'polypeptide(L)'
;KATGLIWDERCMWHNSGLYFGPQNTSPWIEPLPHIENVDTKRRIKNLLDASEVSRNLEVTEVEKATKNDILRVHTKNYFEEVLKVSNSGGGQLAKRSKLGSTFIGDLGIDIALIAAGGAITAAKNVLDGKLNNAYALIRPPGHHAEANEALGFCVFANAAIAGKYALDVRELDRIAFIDWDVHHGNGTQSIFWADSRAYTISIHQDNCFPPGSGKIEEIGG
;
A
#
# COMPACT_ATOMS: atom_id res chain seq x y z
N LYS A 1 3.31 19.96 19.04
CA LYS A 1 2.95 18.61 18.55
C LYS A 1 4.05 18.16 17.60
N ALA A 2 4.40 16.87 17.62
CA ALA A 2 5.49 16.29 16.86
C ALA A 2 5.04 15.76 15.50
N THR A 3 6.02 15.45 14.65
CA THR A 3 5.85 14.60 13.46
C THR A 3 5.98 13.14 13.90
N GLY A 4 5.01 12.31 13.56
CA GLY A 4 5.02 10.88 13.86
C GLY A 4 5.80 10.07 12.85
N LEU A 5 6.53 9.05 13.29
CA LEU A 5 7.05 7.96 12.47
C LEU A 5 6.29 6.69 12.84
N ILE A 6 5.48 6.21 11.91
CA ILE A 6 4.77 4.94 12.05
C ILE A 6 5.65 3.87 11.42
N TRP A 7 6.20 3.05 12.27
CA TRP A 7 7.16 2.01 11.90
C TRP A 7 6.88 0.71 12.64
N ASP A 8 6.86 -0.38 11.89
CA ASP A 8 6.84 -1.73 12.46
C ASP A 8 7.83 -2.60 11.68
N GLU A 9 8.80 -3.16 12.38
CA GLU A 9 9.84 -4.01 11.79
C GLU A 9 9.25 -5.20 11.02
N ARG A 10 8.08 -5.71 11.42
CA ARG A 10 7.41 -6.83 10.73
C ARG A 10 7.04 -6.50 9.30
N CYS A 11 6.83 -5.22 8.95
CA CYS A 11 6.63 -4.79 7.56
C CYS A 11 7.82 -5.14 6.68
N MET A 12 9.03 -5.18 7.23
CA MET A 12 10.25 -5.52 6.49
C MET A 12 10.34 -7.02 6.14
N TRP A 13 9.52 -7.84 6.77
CA TRP A 13 9.46 -9.29 6.56
C TRP A 13 8.43 -9.69 5.49
N HIS A 14 7.80 -8.73 4.83
CA HIS A 14 6.95 -9.04 3.69
C HIS A 14 7.76 -9.73 2.59
N ASN A 15 7.29 -10.89 2.15
CA ASN A 15 7.89 -11.65 1.06
C ASN A 15 7.18 -11.29 -0.25
N SER A 16 7.85 -10.52 -1.09
CA SER A 16 7.39 -10.12 -2.43
C SER A 16 7.78 -11.12 -3.54
N GLY A 17 8.41 -12.23 -3.17
CA GLY A 17 9.03 -13.17 -4.10
C GLY A 17 10.52 -12.91 -4.28
N LEU A 18 11.22 -13.88 -4.89
CA LEU A 18 12.68 -13.81 -5.04
C LEU A 18 13.10 -13.01 -6.27
N TYR A 19 12.29 -13.04 -7.33
CA TYR A 19 12.65 -12.47 -8.63
C TYR A 19 11.52 -11.60 -9.18
N PHE A 20 11.92 -10.57 -9.90
CA PHE A 20 11.01 -9.75 -10.70
C PHE A 20 10.95 -10.27 -12.13
N GLY A 21 9.75 -10.40 -12.68
CA GLY A 21 9.49 -10.76 -14.06
C GLY A 21 8.58 -11.97 -14.23
N PRO A 22 8.22 -12.32 -15.48
CA PRO A 22 7.39 -13.49 -15.76
C PRO A 22 8.12 -14.77 -15.37
N GLN A 23 7.42 -15.69 -14.73
CA GLN A 23 7.99 -16.97 -14.24
C GLN A 23 8.51 -17.90 -15.33
N ASN A 24 8.07 -17.70 -16.58
CA ASN A 24 8.56 -18.44 -17.76
C ASN A 24 9.45 -17.51 -18.58
N THR A 25 10.62 -17.25 -18.07
CA THR A 25 11.59 -16.40 -18.75
C THR A 25 12.38 -17.18 -19.80
N SER A 26 12.76 -16.50 -20.86
CA SER A 26 13.76 -17.00 -21.79
C SER A 26 15.06 -17.35 -21.02
N PRO A 27 15.76 -18.45 -21.39
CA PRO A 27 17.05 -18.77 -20.77
C PRO A 27 18.12 -17.71 -21.02
N TRP A 28 17.80 -16.70 -21.79
CA TRP A 28 18.68 -15.55 -22.10
C TRP A 28 18.40 -14.31 -21.21
N ILE A 29 17.48 -14.41 -20.25
CA ILE A 29 17.22 -13.33 -19.30
C ILE A 29 17.84 -13.71 -17.97
N GLU A 30 18.84 -12.95 -17.53
CA GLU A 30 19.44 -13.11 -16.21
C GLU A 30 18.41 -12.74 -15.12
N PRO A 31 18.18 -13.60 -14.12
CA PRO A 31 17.26 -13.30 -13.04
C PRO A 31 17.73 -12.11 -12.21
N LEU A 32 16.85 -11.12 -12.00
CA LEU A 32 17.10 -9.97 -11.15
C LEU A 32 16.40 -10.11 -9.80
N PRO A 33 16.99 -9.58 -8.72
CA PRO A 33 16.29 -9.46 -7.43
C PRO A 33 14.98 -8.70 -7.58
N HIS A 34 13.98 -9.04 -6.75
CA HIS A 34 12.70 -8.34 -6.77
C HIS A 34 12.90 -6.85 -6.46
N ILE A 35 12.35 -5.96 -7.30
CA ILE A 35 12.54 -4.50 -7.16
C ILE A 35 11.80 -3.94 -5.93
N GLU A 36 10.64 -4.51 -5.56
CA GLU A 36 9.98 -4.24 -4.29
C GLU A 36 10.58 -5.17 -3.22
N ASN A 37 11.76 -4.87 -2.74
CA ASN A 37 12.45 -5.61 -1.68
C ASN A 37 12.55 -4.79 -0.39
N VAL A 38 13.07 -5.41 0.67
CA VAL A 38 13.16 -4.80 2.00
C VAL A 38 14.01 -3.52 2.02
N ASP A 39 15.03 -3.42 1.16
CA ASP A 39 15.92 -2.26 1.14
C ASP A 39 15.21 -0.97 0.75
N THR A 40 14.12 -1.04 0.02
CA THR A 40 13.33 0.14 -0.36
C THR A 40 12.84 0.96 0.85
N LYS A 41 12.64 0.32 1.99
CA LYS A 41 12.17 0.97 3.23
C LYS A 41 13.24 0.95 4.33
N ARG A 42 14.00 -0.16 4.45
CA ARG A 42 15.05 -0.28 5.46
C ARG A 42 16.12 0.78 5.32
N ARG A 43 16.55 1.10 4.10
CA ARG A 43 17.54 2.14 3.87
C ARG A 43 17.04 3.54 4.24
N ILE A 44 15.74 3.81 4.05
CA ILE A 44 15.13 5.06 4.53
C ILE A 44 15.18 5.11 6.07
N LYS A 45 14.77 4.02 6.75
CA LYS A 45 14.84 3.96 8.22
C LYS A 45 16.25 4.14 8.73
N ASN A 46 17.22 3.45 8.12
CA ASN A 46 18.64 3.59 8.47
C ASN A 46 19.15 5.02 8.25
N LEU A 47 18.72 5.70 7.19
CA LEU A 47 19.08 7.09 6.93
C LEU A 47 18.50 8.01 8.00
N LEU A 48 17.25 7.84 8.39
CA LEU A 48 16.62 8.62 9.46
C LEU A 48 17.36 8.45 10.78
N ASP A 49 17.84 7.25 11.09
CA ASP A 49 18.59 6.98 12.32
C ASP A 49 20.02 7.54 12.25
N ALA A 50 20.74 7.28 11.15
CA ALA A 50 22.13 7.71 10.97
C ALA A 50 22.27 9.24 10.87
N SER A 51 21.26 9.91 10.31
CA SER A 51 21.20 11.38 10.24
C SER A 51 20.62 12.02 11.51
N GLU A 52 20.26 11.21 12.50
CA GLU A 52 19.64 11.64 13.77
C GLU A 52 18.26 12.32 13.64
N VAL A 53 17.68 12.34 12.43
CA VAL A 53 16.32 12.88 12.20
C VAL A 53 15.29 12.13 13.05
N SER A 54 15.46 10.82 13.24
CA SER A 54 14.58 9.99 14.08
C SER A 54 14.46 10.49 15.53
N ARG A 55 15.46 11.21 16.06
CA ARG A 55 15.39 11.82 17.41
C ARG A 55 14.33 12.90 17.54
N ASN A 56 13.92 13.50 16.41
CA ASN A 56 12.90 14.54 16.36
C ASN A 56 11.52 13.99 15.97
N LEU A 57 11.40 12.69 15.78
CA LEU A 57 10.16 12.00 15.40
C LEU A 57 9.58 11.26 16.61
N GLU A 58 8.27 11.29 16.72
CA GLU A 58 7.55 10.46 17.69
C GLU A 58 7.24 9.10 17.03
N VAL A 59 7.97 8.06 17.46
CA VAL A 59 7.73 6.71 16.98
C VAL A 59 6.46 6.17 17.62
N THR A 60 5.51 5.79 16.78
CA THR A 60 4.19 5.30 17.21
C THR A 60 4.05 3.82 16.86
N GLU A 61 3.60 3.04 17.84
CA GLU A 61 3.27 1.62 17.64
C GLU A 61 2.10 1.46 16.67
N VAL A 62 2.20 0.48 15.79
CA VAL A 62 1.19 0.19 14.77
C VAL A 62 0.05 -0.64 15.36
N GLU A 63 -1.17 -0.15 15.27
CA GLU A 63 -2.38 -0.93 15.49
C GLU A 63 -2.68 -1.74 14.22
N LYS A 64 -2.66 -3.08 14.31
CA LYS A 64 -2.96 -3.97 13.17
C LYS A 64 -4.39 -3.72 12.68
N ALA A 65 -4.57 -3.55 11.36
CA ALA A 65 -5.90 -3.41 10.78
C ALA A 65 -6.74 -4.67 10.99
N THR A 66 -8.02 -4.45 11.24
CA THR A 66 -9.01 -5.52 11.35
C THR A 66 -9.53 -5.92 9.97
N LYS A 67 -10.17 -7.09 9.88
CA LYS A 67 -10.91 -7.48 8.67
C LYS A 67 -11.92 -6.40 8.26
N ASN A 68 -12.62 -5.79 9.21
CA ASN A 68 -13.62 -4.77 8.92
C ASN A 68 -12.99 -3.51 8.31
N ASP A 69 -11.78 -3.14 8.71
CA ASP A 69 -11.06 -2.02 8.09
C ASP A 69 -10.74 -2.31 6.63
N ILE A 70 -10.28 -3.51 6.33
CA ILE A 70 -10.00 -3.93 4.95
C ILE A 70 -11.29 -3.95 4.11
N LEU A 71 -12.40 -4.44 4.67
CA LEU A 71 -13.68 -4.54 3.97
C LEU A 71 -14.36 -3.18 3.71
N ARG A 72 -13.83 -2.05 4.23
CA ARG A 72 -14.27 -0.69 3.81
C ARG A 72 -13.91 -0.39 2.36
N VAL A 73 -12.90 -1.08 1.84
CA VAL A 73 -12.32 -0.83 0.52
C VAL A 73 -12.39 -2.09 -0.34
N HIS A 74 -11.97 -3.22 0.21
CA HIS A 74 -11.85 -4.47 -0.52
C HIS A 74 -13.10 -5.35 -0.39
N THR A 75 -13.37 -6.11 -1.43
CA THR A 75 -14.46 -7.10 -1.41
C THR A 75 -14.13 -8.24 -0.46
N LYS A 76 -15.18 -8.85 0.11
CA LYS A 76 -15.03 -10.04 0.97
C LYS A 76 -14.33 -11.18 0.23
N ASN A 77 -14.69 -11.40 -1.04
CA ASN A 77 -14.10 -12.48 -1.84
C ASN A 77 -12.59 -12.29 -2.03
N TYR A 78 -12.16 -11.05 -2.28
CA TYR A 78 -10.74 -10.74 -2.41
C TYR A 78 -9.99 -10.95 -1.09
N PHE A 79 -10.54 -10.49 0.03
CA PHE A 79 -9.96 -10.74 1.36
C PHE A 79 -9.78 -12.24 1.65
N GLU A 80 -10.82 -13.04 1.38
CA GLU A 80 -10.79 -14.50 1.58
C GLU A 80 -9.78 -15.19 0.65
N GLU A 81 -9.60 -14.67 -0.58
CA GLU A 81 -8.57 -15.15 -1.50
C GLU A 81 -7.16 -14.87 -0.95
N VAL A 82 -6.88 -13.63 -0.51
CA VAL A 82 -5.59 -13.27 0.09
C VAL A 82 -5.31 -14.16 1.31
N LEU A 83 -6.30 -14.33 2.18
CA LEU A 83 -6.19 -15.18 3.37
C LEU A 83 -5.88 -16.64 3.01
N LYS A 84 -6.58 -17.19 2.01
CA LYS A 84 -6.37 -18.56 1.54
C LYS A 84 -4.97 -18.76 0.97
N VAL A 85 -4.51 -17.86 0.08
CA VAL A 85 -3.18 -17.97 -0.53
C VAL A 85 -2.10 -17.86 0.54
N SER A 86 -2.23 -16.89 1.44
CA SER A 86 -1.28 -16.69 2.54
C SER A 86 -1.18 -17.92 3.46
N ASN A 87 -2.30 -18.52 3.83
CA ASN A 87 -2.32 -19.69 4.73
C ASN A 87 -1.98 -21.02 4.03
N SER A 88 -1.77 -21.01 2.72
CA SER A 88 -1.38 -22.18 1.93
C SER A 88 0.10 -22.19 1.55
N GLY A 89 0.94 -21.48 2.30
CA GLY A 89 2.37 -21.37 2.04
C GLY A 89 2.76 -20.17 1.16
N GLY A 90 1.82 -19.27 0.91
CA GLY A 90 2.04 -18.12 0.04
C GLY A 90 1.81 -18.41 -1.44
N GLY A 91 1.94 -17.38 -2.28
CA GLY A 91 1.74 -17.50 -3.71
C GLY A 91 1.43 -16.18 -4.39
N GLN A 92 1.09 -16.26 -5.66
CA GLN A 92 0.75 -15.13 -6.50
C GLN A 92 -0.73 -14.76 -6.33
N LEU A 93 -1.00 -13.48 -6.07
CA LEU A 93 -2.36 -12.93 -5.92
C LEU A 93 -2.92 -12.34 -7.22
N ALA A 94 -2.08 -11.69 -8.02
CA ALA A 94 -2.51 -11.05 -9.26
C ALA A 94 -2.75 -12.09 -10.35
N LYS A 95 -4.00 -12.25 -10.77
CA LYS A 95 -4.40 -13.24 -11.79
C LYS A 95 -4.67 -12.60 -13.16
N ARG A 96 -5.07 -11.32 -13.20
CA ARG A 96 -5.48 -10.65 -14.43
C ARG A 96 -4.34 -10.01 -15.20
N SER A 97 -3.36 -9.49 -14.50
CA SER A 97 -2.21 -8.83 -15.12
C SER A 97 -1.03 -9.79 -15.24
N LYS A 98 -0.64 -10.11 -16.47
CA LYS A 98 0.63 -10.81 -16.76
C LYS A 98 1.85 -9.92 -16.46
N LEU A 99 1.64 -8.63 -16.20
CA LEU A 99 2.68 -7.59 -16.10
C LEU A 99 2.99 -7.18 -14.66
N GLY A 100 2.19 -7.54 -13.67
CA GLY A 100 2.43 -7.12 -12.30
C GLY A 100 2.12 -8.25 -11.33
N SER A 101 3.07 -9.16 -11.13
CA SER A 101 2.91 -10.22 -10.14
C SER A 101 2.97 -9.63 -8.74
N THR A 102 1.84 -9.64 -8.03
CA THR A 102 1.82 -9.42 -6.59
C THR A 102 1.91 -10.76 -5.91
N PHE A 103 2.96 -10.96 -5.13
CA PHE A 103 3.20 -12.16 -4.36
C PHE A 103 2.96 -11.89 -2.87
N ILE A 104 2.49 -12.90 -2.15
CA ILE A 104 2.39 -12.89 -0.69
C ILE A 104 3.04 -14.16 -0.14
N GLY A 105 3.85 -14.03 0.90
CA GLY A 105 4.47 -15.18 1.55
C GLY A 105 3.52 -15.94 2.46
N ASP A 106 4.01 -17.04 3.02
CA ASP A 106 3.31 -17.77 4.08
C ASP A 106 3.05 -16.83 5.27
N LEU A 107 1.81 -16.87 5.78
CA LEU A 107 1.31 -15.95 6.82
C LEU A 107 1.49 -14.45 6.52
N GLY A 108 1.78 -14.11 5.26
CA GLY A 108 2.06 -12.72 4.84
C GLY A 108 0.86 -11.79 4.95
N ILE A 109 -0.37 -12.32 5.07
CA ILE A 109 -1.56 -11.50 5.33
C ILE A 109 -1.42 -10.71 6.63
N ASP A 110 -0.77 -11.26 7.64
CA ASP A 110 -0.55 -10.56 8.92
C ASP A 110 0.30 -9.31 8.73
N ILE A 111 1.32 -9.38 7.87
CA ILE A 111 2.16 -8.24 7.54
C ILE A 111 1.37 -7.21 6.71
N ALA A 112 0.58 -7.66 5.74
CA ALA A 112 -0.27 -6.77 4.94
C ALA A 112 -1.31 -6.03 5.81
N LEU A 113 -1.86 -6.70 6.84
CA LEU A 113 -2.75 -6.07 7.82
C LEU A 113 -2.01 -5.06 8.71
N ILE A 114 -0.73 -5.31 9.06
CA ILE A 114 0.10 -4.34 9.78
C ILE A 114 0.38 -3.12 8.90
N ALA A 115 0.68 -3.31 7.61
CA ALA A 115 0.89 -2.19 6.70
C ALA A 115 -0.35 -1.30 6.58
N ALA A 116 -1.53 -1.90 6.34
CA ALA A 116 -2.80 -1.16 6.31
C ALA A 116 -3.09 -0.47 7.66
N GLY A 117 -2.84 -1.18 8.77
CA GLY A 117 -2.96 -0.64 10.12
C GLY A 117 -2.03 0.54 10.39
N GLY A 118 -0.82 0.52 9.83
CA GLY A 118 0.13 1.63 9.92
C GLY A 118 -0.40 2.90 9.26
N ALA A 119 -1.04 2.77 8.09
CA ALA A 119 -1.69 3.92 7.44
C ALA A 119 -2.87 4.46 8.26
N ILE A 120 -3.71 3.58 8.82
CA ILE A 120 -4.80 3.97 9.72
C ILE A 120 -4.25 4.65 10.98
N THR A 121 -3.21 4.08 11.59
CA THR A 121 -2.58 4.62 12.81
C THR A 121 -2.03 6.03 12.57
N ALA A 122 -1.41 6.27 11.41
CA ALA A 122 -0.96 7.60 11.01
C ALA A 122 -2.12 8.60 10.97
N ALA A 123 -3.17 8.27 10.20
CA ALA A 123 -4.35 9.12 10.08
C ALA A 123 -5.03 9.37 11.44
N LYS A 124 -5.24 8.31 12.23
CA LYS A 124 -5.87 8.37 13.56
C LYS A 124 -5.14 9.33 14.50
N ASN A 125 -3.82 9.22 14.61
CA ASN A 125 -3.06 10.07 15.53
C ASN A 125 -3.05 11.56 15.13
N VAL A 126 -3.09 11.84 13.83
CA VAL A 126 -3.25 13.20 13.31
C VAL A 126 -4.65 13.73 13.62
N LEU A 127 -5.69 12.93 13.33
CA LEU A 127 -7.10 13.30 13.58
C LEU A 127 -7.41 13.44 15.08
N ASP A 128 -6.78 12.63 15.93
CA ASP A 128 -6.88 12.77 17.40
C ASP A 128 -6.10 13.99 17.92
N GLY A 129 -5.40 14.70 17.06
CA GLY A 129 -4.59 15.83 17.43
C GLY A 129 -3.37 15.47 18.30
N LYS A 130 -2.96 14.22 18.34
CA LYS A 130 -1.73 13.76 19.01
C LYS A 130 -0.50 14.18 18.24
N LEU A 131 -0.56 14.10 16.92
CA LEU A 131 0.50 14.49 15.99
C LEU A 131 0.03 15.65 15.10
N ASN A 132 0.98 16.44 14.57
CA ASN A 132 0.67 17.44 13.54
C ASN A 132 0.58 16.78 12.15
N ASN A 133 1.46 15.84 11.89
CA ASN A 133 1.55 15.02 10.72
C ASN A 133 2.24 13.71 11.06
N ALA A 134 2.19 12.72 10.14
CA ALA A 134 2.83 11.42 10.34
C ALA A 134 3.39 10.89 9.03
N TYR A 135 4.47 10.15 9.11
CA TYR A 135 5.07 9.40 8.03
C TYR A 135 4.95 7.90 8.31
N ALA A 136 4.13 7.20 7.54
CA ALA A 136 3.98 5.76 7.64
C ALA A 136 4.99 5.08 6.72
N LEU A 137 6.09 4.59 7.28
CA LEU A 137 7.12 3.85 6.56
C LEU A 137 6.80 2.36 6.61
N ILE A 138 5.90 1.94 5.73
CA ILE A 138 5.25 0.63 5.72
C ILE A 138 5.52 -0.14 4.42
N ARG A 139 5.33 -1.46 4.47
CA ARG A 139 5.46 -2.42 3.39
C ARG A 139 4.55 -3.63 3.66
N PRO A 140 3.83 -4.20 2.65
CA PRO A 140 3.84 -3.91 1.21
C PRO A 140 3.23 -2.55 0.83
N PRO A 141 3.47 -2.07 -0.43
CA PRO A 141 2.81 -0.87 -0.97
C PRO A 141 1.31 -1.08 -1.19
N GLY A 142 0.57 -0.03 -1.62
CA GLY A 142 -0.88 -0.12 -1.67
C GLY A 142 -1.60 0.55 -2.84
N HIS A 143 -1.00 1.51 -3.55
CA HIS A 143 -1.72 2.39 -4.47
C HIS A 143 -2.24 1.74 -5.76
N HIS A 144 -1.73 0.55 -6.11
CA HIS A 144 -2.22 -0.22 -7.26
C HIS A 144 -3.32 -1.23 -6.90
N ALA A 145 -3.48 -1.59 -5.62
CA ALA A 145 -4.50 -2.55 -5.21
C ALA A 145 -5.91 -1.97 -5.42
N GLU A 146 -6.72 -2.68 -6.18
CA GLU A 146 -8.13 -2.33 -6.42
C GLU A 146 -9.05 -3.05 -5.43
N ALA A 147 -10.34 -2.75 -5.45
CA ALA A 147 -11.29 -3.31 -4.50
C ALA A 147 -11.32 -4.86 -4.51
N ASN A 148 -11.03 -5.49 -5.63
CA ASN A 148 -11.15 -6.94 -5.82
C ASN A 148 -9.89 -7.59 -6.40
N GLU A 149 -8.76 -6.88 -6.48
CA GLU A 149 -7.55 -7.39 -7.12
C GLU A 149 -6.27 -6.77 -6.51
N ALA A 150 -5.24 -7.62 -6.37
CA ALA A 150 -3.87 -7.20 -6.13
C ALA A 150 -3.20 -6.80 -7.45
N LEU A 151 -2.40 -5.74 -7.44
CA LEU A 151 -1.66 -5.29 -8.62
C LEU A 151 -0.38 -4.57 -8.19
N GLY A 152 0.66 -4.58 -9.02
CA GLY A 152 1.86 -3.75 -8.83
C GLY A 152 2.48 -3.91 -7.44
N PHE A 153 2.61 -5.15 -6.96
CA PHE A 153 3.16 -5.50 -5.63
C PHE A 153 2.26 -5.10 -4.45
N CYS A 154 1.13 -4.45 -4.70
CA CYS A 154 0.19 -3.98 -3.69
C CYS A 154 -0.80 -5.09 -3.33
N VAL A 155 -0.87 -5.42 -2.03
CA VAL A 155 -1.82 -6.41 -1.49
C VAL A 155 -3.13 -5.72 -1.10
N PHE A 156 -3.06 -4.75 -0.20
CA PHE A 156 -4.21 -3.94 0.21
C PHE A 156 -3.95 -2.47 -0.09
N ALA A 157 -5.00 -1.73 -0.42
CA ALA A 157 -4.94 -0.30 -0.73
C ALA A 157 -4.78 0.55 0.55
N ASN A 158 -3.59 0.52 1.16
CA ASN A 158 -3.31 1.07 2.49
C ASN A 158 -3.82 2.52 2.67
N ALA A 159 -3.48 3.41 1.74
CA ALA A 159 -3.90 4.82 1.79
C ALA A 159 -5.43 4.95 1.64
N ALA A 160 -6.04 4.18 0.74
CA ALA A 160 -7.49 4.18 0.55
C ALA A 160 -8.24 3.67 1.79
N ILE A 161 -7.71 2.64 2.46
CA ILE A 161 -8.27 2.11 3.71
C ILE A 161 -8.22 3.18 4.81
N ALA A 162 -7.08 3.87 4.96
CA ALA A 162 -6.95 4.97 5.91
C ALA A 162 -7.89 6.15 5.56
N GLY A 163 -8.07 6.44 4.27
CA GLY A 163 -9.01 7.44 3.79
C GLY A 163 -10.46 7.08 4.10
N LYS A 164 -10.89 5.84 3.83
CA LYS A 164 -12.23 5.38 4.21
C LYS A 164 -12.44 5.37 5.72
N TYR A 165 -11.41 5.02 6.51
CA TYR A 165 -11.47 5.19 7.95
C TYR A 165 -11.71 6.66 8.35
N ALA A 166 -10.99 7.59 7.73
CA ALA A 166 -11.15 9.02 8.00
C ALA A 166 -12.55 9.54 7.63
N LEU A 167 -13.07 9.15 6.47
CA LEU A 167 -14.39 9.57 5.99
C LEU A 167 -15.55 8.91 6.75
N ASP A 168 -15.48 7.58 6.95
CA ASP A 168 -16.65 6.80 7.39
C ASP A 168 -16.66 6.55 8.92
N VAL A 169 -15.50 6.61 9.59
CA VAL A 169 -15.39 6.38 11.05
C VAL A 169 -15.13 7.69 11.81
N ARG A 170 -14.34 8.59 11.22
CA ARG A 170 -14.01 9.87 11.82
C ARG A 170 -14.84 11.02 11.24
N GLU A 171 -15.76 10.71 10.33
CA GLU A 171 -16.76 11.59 9.77
C GLU A 171 -16.17 12.88 9.17
N LEU A 172 -15.00 12.78 8.53
CA LEU A 172 -14.46 13.90 7.77
C LEU A 172 -15.31 14.19 6.54
N ASP A 173 -15.53 15.45 6.28
CA ASP A 173 -16.30 15.90 5.10
C ASP A 173 -15.58 15.58 3.79
N ARG A 174 -14.26 15.77 3.76
CA ARG A 174 -13.45 15.63 2.53
C ARG A 174 -12.01 15.24 2.84
N ILE A 175 -11.42 14.52 1.89
CA ILE A 175 -9.98 14.19 1.91
C ILE A 175 -9.37 14.39 0.52
N ALA A 176 -8.06 14.54 0.45
CA ALA A 176 -7.30 14.52 -0.79
C ALA A 176 -6.17 13.50 -0.70
N PHE A 177 -5.97 12.76 -1.78
CA PHE A 177 -4.82 11.90 -2.02
C PHE A 177 -3.92 12.58 -3.05
N ILE A 178 -2.65 12.73 -2.73
CA ILE A 178 -1.63 13.22 -3.65
C ILE A 178 -0.59 12.11 -3.80
N ASP A 179 -0.64 11.45 -4.94
CA ASP A 179 0.25 10.34 -5.29
C ASP A 179 1.31 10.84 -6.27
N TRP A 180 2.56 10.85 -5.85
CA TRP A 180 3.72 11.23 -6.68
C TRP A 180 4.62 10.05 -6.99
N ASP A 181 4.14 8.82 -6.82
CA ASP A 181 4.83 7.66 -7.36
C ASP A 181 4.96 7.80 -8.88
N VAL A 182 6.05 7.24 -9.45
CA VAL A 182 6.27 7.28 -10.89
C VAL A 182 5.18 6.56 -11.67
N HIS A 183 4.46 5.63 -11.02
CA HIS A 183 3.35 4.88 -11.60
C HIS A 183 2.00 5.50 -11.21
N HIS A 184 1.03 5.37 -12.09
CA HIS A 184 -0.34 5.83 -11.82
C HIS A 184 -0.97 5.08 -10.64
N GLY A 185 -1.55 5.83 -9.69
CA GLY A 185 -2.26 5.29 -8.52
C GLY A 185 -3.66 4.77 -8.85
N ASN A 186 -3.76 3.83 -9.80
CA ASN A 186 -5.02 3.30 -10.33
C ASN A 186 -5.95 2.72 -9.26
N GLY A 187 -5.39 2.07 -8.24
CA GLY A 187 -6.17 1.48 -7.15
C GLY A 187 -6.88 2.56 -6.33
N THR A 188 -6.15 3.58 -5.91
CA THR A 188 -6.75 4.72 -5.18
C THR A 188 -7.81 5.40 -6.03
N GLN A 189 -7.53 5.66 -7.31
CA GLN A 189 -8.48 6.26 -8.24
C GLN A 189 -9.75 5.41 -8.37
N SER A 190 -9.63 4.11 -8.63
CA SER A 190 -10.79 3.23 -8.85
C SER A 190 -11.68 3.12 -7.61
N ILE A 191 -11.09 3.09 -6.41
CA ILE A 191 -11.81 3.00 -5.13
C ILE A 191 -12.65 4.25 -4.87
N PHE A 192 -12.15 5.42 -5.23
CA PHE A 192 -12.82 6.70 -4.98
C PHE A 192 -13.47 7.32 -6.21
N TRP A 193 -13.53 6.62 -7.33
CA TRP A 193 -14.05 7.15 -8.60
C TRP A 193 -15.39 7.87 -8.49
N ALA A 194 -16.32 7.33 -7.71
CA ALA A 194 -17.66 7.86 -7.50
C ALA A 194 -17.89 8.45 -6.10
N ASP A 195 -16.84 8.67 -5.30
CA ASP A 195 -16.96 9.25 -3.95
C ASP A 195 -16.53 10.72 -3.97
N SER A 196 -17.51 11.63 -4.07
CA SER A 196 -17.29 13.08 -4.13
C SER A 196 -16.62 13.69 -2.88
N ARG A 197 -16.43 12.91 -1.81
CA ARG A 197 -15.72 13.33 -0.60
C ARG A 197 -14.20 13.19 -0.75
N ALA A 198 -13.74 12.45 -1.77
CA ALA A 198 -12.32 12.19 -1.97
C ALA A 198 -11.83 12.80 -3.29
N TYR A 199 -10.75 13.55 -3.24
CA TYR A 199 -10.07 14.08 -4.41
C TYR A 199 -8.75 13.33 -4.60
N THR A 200 -8.60 12.65 -5.74
CA THR A 200 -7.38 11.87 -6.07
C THR A 200 -6.56 12.60 -7.13
N ILE A 201 -5.29 12.81 -6.84
CA ILE A 201 -4.30 13.43 -7.74
C ILE A 201 -3.16 12.42 -7.90
N SER A 202 -2.83 12.04 -9.14
CA SER A 202 -1.66 11.21 -9.44
C SER A 202 -0.75 11.95 -10.41
N ILE A 203 0.53 12.09 -10.03
CA ILE A 203 1.59 12.73 -10.84
C ILE A 203 2.56 11.63 -11.26
N HIS A 204 2.39 11.10 -12.47
CA HIS A 204 3.05 9.87 -12.90
C HIS A 204 3.62 9.97 -14.32
N GLN A 205 4.48 9.02 -14.67
CA GLN A 205 5.00 8.87 -16.01
C GLN A 205 3.90 8.39 -16.96
N ASP A 206 3.69 9.12 -18.05
CA ASP A 206 2.73 8.71 -19.09
C ASP A 206 3.10 7.36 -19.71
N ASN A 207 2.06 6.57 -20.03
CA ASN A 207 2.18 5.26 -20.68
C ASN A 207 3.13 4.27 -19.98
N CYS A 208 3.28 4.35 -18.64
CA CYS A 208 4.14 3.45 -17.88
C CYS A 208 3.35 2.25 -17.32
N PHE A 209 2.86 2.33 -16.09
CA PHE A 209 2.13 1.25 -15.43
C PHE A 209 1.00 1.80 -14.55
N PRO A 210 -0.17 1.13 -14.49
CA PRO A 210 -0.63 0.02 -15.35
C PRO A 210 -0.90 0.48 -16.80
N PRO A 211 -0.66 -0.39 -17.79
CA PRO A 211 -0.87 0.01 -19.19
C PRO A 211 -2.30 0.48 -19.46
N GLY A 212 -2.42 1.63 -20.13
CA GLY A 212 -3.70 2.18 -20.54
C GLY A 212 -4.50 2.89 -19.46
N SER A 213 -3.90 3.17 -18.30
CA SER A 213 -4.49 3.93 -17.20
C SER A 213 -3.78 5.28 -16.98
N GLY A 214 -4.40 6.19 -16.22
CA GLY A 214 -3.85 7.49 -15.87
C GLY A 214 -3.87 8.49 -17.02
N LYS A 215 -4.89 8.42 -17.86
CA LYS A 215 -5.05 9.35 -18.98
C LYS A 215 -5.64 10.67 -18.49
N ILE A 216 -5.36 11.74 -19.25
CA ILE A 216 -5.82 13.11 -18.93
C ILE A 216 -7.36 13.22 -18.91
N GLU A 217 -8.05 12.30 -19.59
CA GLU A 217 -9.49 12.23 -19.63
C GLU A 217 -10.12 11.54 -18.40
N GLU A 218 -9.30 10.89 -17.58
CA GLU A 218 -9.75 10.19 -16.36
C GLU A 218 -9.92 11.19 -15.20
N ILE A 219 -10.94 12.03 -15.29
CA ILE A 219 -11.20 13.16 -14.37
C ILE A 219 -12.23 12.86 -13.27
N GLY A 220 -12.60 11.61 -13.10
CA GLY A 220 -13.58 11.17 -12.10
C GLY A 220 -14.99 11.02 -12.67
N GLY A 221 -15.90 10.48 -11.87
CA GLY A 221 -17.31 10.22 -12.20
C GLY A 221 -18.29 11.06 -11.40
#